data_80fcdec19540edf0daace867bfac9d44
#
_entry.id   80fcdec19540edf0daace867bfac9d44
#
_cell.length_a   1.000
_cell.length_b   1.000
_cell.length_c   1.000
_cell.angle_alpha   90.00
_cell.angle_beta   90.00
_cell.angle_gamma   90.00
#
_symmetry.space_group_name_H-M   'P 1'
#
loop_
_entity.id
_entity.type
_entity.pdbx_description
1 polymer ?
#
loop_
_entity_poly.entity_id
_entity_poly.type
_entity_poly.pdbx_seq_one_letter_code
_entity_poly.pdbx_strand_id
1 'polypeptide(L)'
;MNDVKAFVYNEIDFILDAHKFDVRFSYVTKEGLSFVREFVLRLLHISPLSPIQLATYFGFSKKEASEAIGDLLNNGDIQYSADGKIELTRQSLSYFTSLGSTPQVATLTKKSVYLIFELGGFNCLGTKQRKGEWDHAIKLDIGHEIIANSQVLASSSFKKQFSRILEKGYITGLNGQDGADRPRIYTIDSVKKINQEPLRLTAKFYLGGDGVPIELNDFENLDDSEPVHELIATSLSKLKIPSNLDEIYHAMDELNDSWTPKLFNETSIDVIALDIKRKLSMHEDVSVVPLLGQAYSQQNWELIHTDLIKILPTIKNSTNEKLDMLWIAPSDTFWEASDRFPVISGIFLDCVRTLKCQQFINTPVMYLPVSNESDTSWAKKISNIEGDIHGLLEGFLNGNVEIILVE
;
A
#
# COMPACT_ATOMS: atom_id res chain seq x y z
N MET A 1 5.93 -31.44 12.41
CA MET A 1 6.72 -30.21 12.23
C MET A 1 5.91 -29.10 12.85
N ASN A 2 6.33 -28.58 14.01
CA ASN A 2 5.66 -27.44 14.61
C ASN A 2 5.90 -26.25 13.69
N ASP A 3 4.83 -25.63 13.19
CA ASP A 3 4.89 -24.33 12.54
C ASP A 3 5.45 -23.32 13.53
N VAL A 4 6.76 -23.10 13.50
CA VAL A 4 7.38 -21.99 14.20
C VAL A 4 6.91 -20.74 13.45
N LYS A 5 5.97 -20.02 14.06
CA LYS A 5 5.48 -18.76 13.49
C LYS A 5 6.67 -17.83 13.26
N ALA A 6 6.78 -17.29 12.06
CA ALA A 6 7.74 -16.25 11.75
C ALA A 6 7.59 -15.10 12.76
N PHE A 7 8.70 -14.64 13.30
CA PHE A 7 8.73 -13.64 14.37
C PHE A 7 9.01 -12.25 13.78
N VAL A 8 8.09 -11.30 13.90
CA VAL A 8 8.29 -9.91 13.48
C VAL A 8 9.20 -9.23 14.50
N TYR A 9 10.41 -8.85 14.06
CA TYR A 9 11.35 -8.14 14.93
C TYR A 9 11.47 -6.66 14.64
N ASN A 10 11.04 -6.21 13.44
CA ASN A 10 11.03 -4.79 13.08
C ASN A 10 9.88 -4.47 12.13
N GLU A 11 9.34 -3.26 12.25
CA GLU A 11 8.30 -2.70 11.39
C GLU A 11 8.66 -1.25 11.10
N ILE A 12 8.92 -0.94 9.82
CA ILE A 12 9.41 0.36 9.39
C ILE A 12 8.46 0.92 8.33
N ASP A 13 8.02 2.15 8.53
CA ASP A 13 7.26 2.89 7.54
C ASP A 13 8.20 3.70 6.65
N PHE A 14 7.94 3.64 5.35
CA PHE A 14 8.61 4.43 4.33
C PHE A 14 7.61 5.37 3.66
N ILE A 15 8.07 6.55 3.27
CA ILE A 15 7.31 7.48 2.44
C ILE A 15 7.86 7.46 1.03
N LEU A 16 7.03 7.02 0.09
CA LEU A 16 7.29 7.04 -1.34
C LEU A 16 6.54 8.21 -1.97
N ASP A 17 7.25 9.10 -2.66
CA ASP A 17 6.61 10.19 -3.37
C ASP A 17 5.68 9.63 -4.47
N ALA A 18 4.45 10.12 -4.49
CA ALA A 18 3.47 9.84 -5.53
C ALA A 18 2.79 11.13 -5.97
N HIS A 19 2.40 11.19 -7.25
CA HIS A 19 1.72 12.32 -7.82
C HIS A 19 0.36 11.93 -8.39
N LYS A 20 -0.61 12.81 -8.21
CA LYS A 20 -1.91 12.72 -8.88
C LYS A 20 -1.88 13.49 -10.19
N PHE A 21 -2.34 12.83 -11.24
CA PHE A 21 -2.38 13.38 -12.59
C PHE A 21 -3.80 13.42 -13.13
N ASP A 22 -4.13 14.50 -13.87
CA ASP A 22 -5.26 14.55 -14.81
C ASP A 22 -4.78 13.97 -16.14
N VAL A 23 -5.26 12.76 -16.46
CA VAL A 23 -4.93 12.05 -17.69
C VAL A 23 -6.10 12.17 -18.65
N ARG A 24 -5.88 12.88 -19.77
CA ARG A 24 -6.85 13.02 -20.85
C ARG A 24 -6.42 12.18 -22.05
N PHE A 25 -7.31 11.35 -22.50
CA PHE A 25 -7.01 10.41 -23.57
C PHE A 25 -8.24 10.11 -24.42
N SER A 26 -7.98 9.67 -25.65
CA SER A 26 -8.97 9.13 -26.54
C SER A 26 -8.78 7.64 -26.69
N TYR A 27 -9.86 6.91 -26.72
CA TYR A 27 -9.85 5.45 -26.83
C TYR A 27 -10.88 4.97 -27.84
N VAL A 28 -10.64 3.80 -28.39
CA VAL A 28 -11.52 3.14 -29.34
C VAL A 28 -12.18 1.97 -28.64
N THR A 29 -13.51 1.93 -28.73
CA THR A 29 -14.33 0.77 -28.40
C THR A 29 -15.02 0.27 -29.64
N LYS A 30 -15.30 -1.02 -29.71
CA LYS A 30 -16.18 -1.57 -30.72
C LYS A 30 -17.56 -1.71 -30.07
N GLU A 31 -18.51 -1.00 -30.61
CA GLU A 31 -19.89 -1.03 -30.14
C GLU A 31 -20.75 -1.81 -31.12
N GLY A 32 -21.67 -2.61 -30.58
CA GLY A 32 -22.73 -3.23 -31.36
C GLY A 32 -23.68 -2.18 -31.92
N LEU A 33 -24.34 -2.51 -32.99
CA LEU A 33 -25.33 -1.64 -33.63
C LEU A 33 -26.71 -1.81 -32.96
N SER A 34 -27.59 -0.84 -33.15
CA SER A 34 -29.01 -1.01 -32.80
C SER A 34 -29.61 -2.20 -33.57
N PHE A 35 -30.57 -2.88 -32.97
CA PHE A 35 -31.14 -4.15 -33.46
C PHE A 35 -31.50 -4.06 -34.95
N VAL A 36 -32.28 -3.08 -35.39
CA VAL A 36 -32.70 -2.94 -36.77
C VAL A 36 -31.48 -2.72 -37.69
N ARG A 37 -30.58 -1.83 -37.31
CA ARG A 37 -29.35 -1.54 -38.09
C ARG A 37 -28.48 -2.78 -38.24
N GLU A 38 -28.26 -3.50 -37.13
CA GLU A 38 -27.46 -4.74 -37.15
C GLU A 38 -28.03 -5.78 -38.13
N PHE A 39 -29.31 -6.10 -37.98
CA PHE A 39 -29.91 -7.16 -38.77
C PHE A 39 -30.02 -6.80 -40.24
N VAL A 40 -30.32 -5.54 -40.60
CA VAL A 40 -30.33 -5.07 -41.98
C VAL A 40 -28.94 -5.19 -42.59
N LEU A 41 -27.89 -4.72 -41.90
CA LEU A 41 -26.53 -4.84 -42.41
C LEU A 41 -26.07 -6.28 -42.56
N ARG A 42 -26.41 -7.16 -41.59
CA ARG A 42 -26.12 -8.60 -41.71
C ARG A 42 -26.77 -9.26 -42.90
N LEU A 43 -28.04 -8.91 -43.18
CA LEU A 43 -28.77 -9.41 -44.33
C LEU A 43 -28.14 -8.92 -45.63
N LEU A 44 -27.82 -7.63 -45.73
CA LEU A 44 -27.17 -7.05 -46.91
C LEU A 44 -25.72 -7.54 -47.10
N HIS A 45 -25.07 -7.98 -46.04
CA HIS A 45 -23.76 -8.64 -46.12
C HIS A 45 -23.81 -9.98 -46.82
N ILE A 46 -24.95 -10.66 -46.76
CA ILE A 46 -25.17 -11.93 -47.50
C ILE A 46 -25.49 -11.67 -48.97
N SER A 47 -26.38 -10.69 -49.25
CA SER A 47 -26.78 -10.39 -50.61
C SER A 47 -27.44 -8.98 -50.72
N PRO A 48 -27.17 -8.21 -51.78
CA PRO A 48 -27.91 -7.00 -52.09
C PRO A 48 -29.39 -7.25 -52.29
N LEU A 49 -30.26 -6.41 -51.73
CA LEU A 49 -31.73 -6.56 -51.78
C LEU A 49 -32.41 -5.30 -52.33
N SER A 50 -33.56 -5.46 -52.99
CA SER A 50 -34.41 -4.31 -53.29
C SER A 50 -35.11 -3.79 -52.01
N PRO A 51 -35.52 -2.51 -51.95
CA PRO A 51 -36.28 -1.98 -50.83
C PRO A 51 -37.52 -2.78 -50.47
N ILE A 52 -38.19 -3.33 -51.48
CA ILE A 52 -39.40 -4.16 -51.31
C ILE A 52 -39.05 -5.50 -50.64
N GLN A 53 -37.96 -6.15 -51.06
CA GLN A 53 -37.51 -7.41 -50.46
C GLN A 53 -37.11 -7.21 -49.00
N LEU A 54 -36.43 -6.12 -48.71
CA LEU A 54 -36.04 -5.77 -47.35
C LEU A 54 -37.27 -5.52 -46.46
N ALA A 55 -38.24 -4.72 -46.95
CA ALA A 55 -39.50 -4.48 -46.21
C ALA A 55 -40.26 -5.79 -45.97
N THR A 56 -40.33 -6.67 -46.95
CA THR A 56 -41.02 -7.98 -46.83
C THR A 56 -40.31 -8.89 -45.81
N TYR A 57 -39.00 -8.93 -45.83
CA TYR A 57 -38.23 -9.77 -44.94
C TYR A 57 -38.41 -9.40 -43.47
N PHE A 58 -38.45 -8.10 -43.16
CA PHE A 58 -38.61 -7.59 -41.80
C PHE A 58 -40.06 -7.33 -41.38
N GLY A 59 -41.01 -7.50 -42.30
CA GLY A 59 -42.42 -7.16 -42.07
C GLY A 59 -42.68 -5.66 -41.92
N PHE A 60 -41.84 -4.82 -42.47
CA PHE A 60 -41.98 -3.35 -42.39
C PHE A 60 -43.08 -2.85 -43.31
N SER A 61 -43.84 -1.86 -42.86
CA SER A 61 -44.65 -0.99 -43.72
C SER A 61 -43.75 -0.19 -44.65
N LYS A 62 -44.36 0.36 -45.74
CA LYS A 62 -43.61 1.24 -46.65
C LYS A 62 -42.94 2.42 -45.97
N LYS A 63 -43.59 2.97 -44.91
CA LYS A 63 -43.07 4.10 -44.17
C LYS A 63 -41.86 3.68 -43.31
N GLU A 64 -41.99 2.62 -42.55
CA GLU A 64 -40.90 2.08 -41.68
C GLU A 64 -39.68 1.65 -42.50
N ALA A 65 -39.90 1.01 -43.66
CA ALA A 65 -38.79 0.65 -44.55
C ALA A 65 -38.09 1.90 -45.11
N SER A 66 -38.85 2.93 -45.51
CA SER A 66 -38.27 4.18 -45.98
C SER A 66 -37.46 4.91 -44.91
N GLU A 67 -37.97 4.95 -43.67
CA GLU A 67 -37.26 5.55 -42.54
C GLU A 67 -35.97 4.78 -42.23
N ALA A 68 -36.03 3.44 -42.10
CA ALA A 68 -34.86 2.60 -41.82
C ALA A 68 -33.79 2.70 -42.92
N ILE A 69 -34.19 2.69 -44.19
CA ILE A 69 -33.27 2.87 -45.31
C ILE A 69 -32.69 4.29 -45.31
N GLY A 70 -33.52 5.31 -45.06
CA GLY A 70 -33.07 6.70 -44.97
C GLY A 70 -32.01 6.89 -43.90
N ASP A 71 -32.22 6.33 -42.71
CA ASP A 71 -31.23 6.38 -41.61
C ASP A 71 -29.92 5.70 -41.95
N LEU A 72 -29.97 4.54 -42.60
CA LEU A 72 -28.77 3.81 -43.01
C LEU A 72 -28.00 4.53 -44.15
N LEU A 73 -28.70 5.18 -45.07
CA LEU A 73 -28.10 6.04 -46.10
C LEU A 73 -27.44 7.26 -45.50
N ASN A 74 -28.11 7.93 -44.55
CA ASN A 74 -27.58 9.10 -43.84
C ASN A 74 -26.33 8.76 -43.01
N ASN A 75 -26.29 7.57 -42.45
CA ASN A 75 -25.10 7.07 -41.70
C ASN A 75 -23.97 6.61 -42.65
N GLY A 76 -24.20 6.54 -43.96
CA GLY A 76 -23.24 6.04 -44.94
C GLY A 76 -23.01 4.52 -44.86
N ASP A 77 -23.96 3.78 -44.29
CA ASP A 77 -23.86 2.33 -44.15
C ASP A 77 -24.21 1.58 -45.42
N ILE A 78 -25.14 2.11 -46.19
CA ILE A 78 -25.66 1.50 -47.43
C ILE A 78 -25.61 2.47 -48.57
N GLN A 79 -25.65 1.93 -49.78
CA GLN A 79 -25.75 2.67 -51.03
C GLN A 79 -26.66 1.93 -51.99
N TYR A 80 -27.13 2.62 -53.02
CA TYR A 80 -27.85 1.99 -54.14
C TYR A 80 -26.85 1.52 -55.17
N SER A 81 -26.98 0.29 -55.60
CA SER A 81 -26.29 -0.26 -56.78
C SER A 81 -26.90 0.28 -58.09
N ALA A 82 -26.22 0.05 -59.20
CA ALA A 82 -26.69 0.43 -60.52
C ALA A 82 -28.04 -0.23 -60.87
N ASP A 83 -28.34 -1.38 -60.31
CA ASP A 83 -29.56 -2.16 -60.47
C ASP A 83 -30.71 -1.71 -59.57
N GLY A 84 -30.52 -0.64 -58.79
CA GLY A 84 -31.51 -0.12 -57.85
C GLY A 84 -31.67 -0.98 -56.55
N LYS A 85 -30.77 -1.91 -56.30
CA LYS A 85 -30.69 -2.66 -55.04
C LYS A 85 -29.89 -1.88 -53.98
N ILE A 86 -30.17 -2.19 -52.76
CA ILE A 86 -29.44 -1.69 -51.60
C ILE A 86 -28.27 -2.65 -51.33
N GLU A 87 -27.07 -2.10 -51.17
CA GLU A 87 -25.86 -2.83 -50.84
C GLU A 87 -25.04 -2.11 -49.77
N LEU A 88 -24.13 -2.82 -49.12
CA LEU A 88 -23.22 -2.25 -48.13
C LEU A 88 -22.19 -1.33 -48.80
N THR A 89 -21.87 -0.22 -48.15
CA THR A 89 -20.71 0.60 -48.51
C THR A 89 -19.39 -0.08 -48.11
N ARG A 90 -18.27 0.41 -48.65
CA ARG A 90 -16.93 -0.06 -48.22
C ARG A 90 -16.72 0.14 -46.71
N GLN A 91 -17.28 1.19 -46.15
CA GLN A 91 -17.20 1.48 -44.73
C GLN A 91 -17.92 0.39 -43.92
N SER A 92 -19.17 0.09 -44.23
CA SER A 92 -19.97 -0.89 -43.48
C SER A 92 -19.52 -2.33 -43.72
N LEU A 93 -18.89 -2.64 -44.86
CA LEU A 93 -18.19 -3.92 -45.03
C LEU A 93 -17.06 -4.12 -44.03
N SER A 94 -16.37 -3.04 -43.62
CA SER A 94 -15.31 -3.13 -42.59
C SER A 94 -15.81 -3.39 -41.18
N TYR A 95 -17.12 -3.31 -40.94
CA TYR A 95 -17.72 -3.64 -39.64
C TYR A 95 -17.76 -5.15 -39.38
N PHE A 96 -17.57 -5.96 -40.41
CA PHE A 96 -17.63 -7.42 -40.32
C PHE A 96 -16.25 -8.03 -40.34
N THR A 97 -16.03 -9.03 -39.47
CA THR A 97 -14.79 -9.82 -39.46
C THR A 97 -14.85 -11.06 -40.33
N SER A 98 -16.07 -11.58 -40.56
CA SER A 98 -16.35 -12.73 -41.42
C SER A 98 -17.81 -12.72 -41.83
N LEU A 99 -18.15 -13.53 -42.82
CA LEU A 99 -19.52 -13.66 -43.31
C LEU A 99 -20.45 -14.14 -42.16
N GLY A 100 -21.51 -13.38 -41.90
CA GLY A 100 -22.48 -13.68 -40.85
C GLY A 100 -22.06 -13.25 -39.42
N SER A 101 -20.87 -12.67 -39.25
CA SER A 101 -20.47 -12.10 -37.96
C SER A 101 -21.33 -10.89 -37.57
N THR A 102 -21.41 -10.57 -36.28
CA THR A 102 -22.08 -9.36 -35.80
C THR A 102 -21.24 -8.14 -36.17
N PRO A 103 -21.82 -7.14 -36.86
CA PRO A 103 -21.11 -5.92 -37.25
C PRO A 103 -20.78 -5.08 -36.03
N GLN A 104 -19.56 -4.55 -35.97
CA GLN A 104 -19.07 -3.72 -34.88
C GLN A 104 -18.50 -2.42 -35.44
N VAL A 105 -18.92 -1.30 -34.89
CA VAL A 105 -18.42 0.02 -35.28
C VAL A 105 -17.38 0.48 -34.25
N ALA A 106 -16.23 0.88 -34.78
CA ALA A 106 -15.20 1.49 -33.93
C ALA A 106 -15.61 2.93 -33.60
N THR A 107 -15.89 3.17 -32.31
CA THR A 107 -16.24 4.50 -31.78
C THR A 107 -15.05 5.11 -31.06
N LEU A 108 -14.67 6.33 -31.47
CA LEU A 108 -13.63 7.11 -30.81
C LEU A 108 -14.25 7.99 -29.72
N THR A 109 -13.90 7.75 -28.49
CA THR A 109 -14.40 8.50 -27.34
C THR A 109 -13.27 9.18 -26.58
N LYS A 110 -13.50 10.39 -26.06
CA LYS A 110 -12.55 11.12 -25.21
C LYS A 110 -12.94 10.96 -23.75
N LYS A 111 -11.93 10.81 -22.89
CA LYS A 111 -12.12 10.71 -21.44
C LYS A 111 -11.02 11.41 -20.67
N SER A 112 -11.37 11.92 -19.49
CA SER A 112 -10.44 12.41 -18.49
C SER A 112 -10.59 11.59 -17.21
N VAL A 113 -9.46 11.27 -16.56
CA VAL A 113 -9.44 10.53 -15.30
C VAL A 113 -8.31 11.04 -14.41
N TYR A 114 -8.57 11.08 -13.10
CA TYR A 114 -7.55 11.38 -12.11
C TYR A 114 -6.94 10.08 -11.61
N LEU A 115 -5.64 9.91 -11.80
CA LEU A 115 -4.90 8.73 -11.38
C LEU A 115 -3.67 9.13 -10.57
N ILE A 116 -3.35 8.32 -9.58
CA ILE A 116 -2.16 8.47 -8.75
C ILE A 116 -1.11 7.47 -9.24
N PHE A 117 0.11 7.95 -9.48
CA PHE A 117 1.27 7.13 -9.79
C PHE A 117 2.35 7.39 -8.76
N GLU A 118 2.91 6.32 -8.19
CA GLU A 118 4.13 6.44 -7.38
C GLU A 118 5.33 6.71 -8.30
N LEU A 119 6.38 7.34 -7.76
CA LEU A 119 7.49 7.84 -8.58
C LEU A 119 8.70 6.90 -8.67
N GLY A 120 8.72 5.78 -7.93
CA GLY A 120 9.78 4.79 -8.03
C GLY A 120 9.71 3.98 -9.32
N GLY A 121 8.60 3.27 -9.53
CA GLY A 121 8.34 2.43 -10.70
C GLY A 121 7.23 2.95 -11.61
N PHE A 122 6.59 4.06 -11.26
CA PHE A 122 5.40 4.61 -11.94
C PHE A 122 4.23 3.62 -12.02
N ASN A 123 4.02 2.83 -10.97
CA ASN A 123 2.84 2.00 -10.87
C ASN A 123 1.59 2.83 -10.55
N CYS A 124 0.47 2.50 -11.20
CA CYS A 124 -0.80 3.17 -10.95
C CYS A 124 -1.42 2.66 -9.65
N LEU A 125 -1.64 3.57 -8.69
CA LEU A 125 -2.23 3.30 -7.39
C LEU A 125 -3.75 3.45 -7.36
N GLY A 126 -4.36 3.91 -8.46
CA GLY A 126 -5.79 4.17 -8.57
C GLY A 126 -6.16 5.63 -8.40
N THR A 127 -7.36 5.90 -7.89
CA THR A 127 -7.95 7.25 -7.84
C THR A 127 -8.04 7.83 -6.42
N LYS A 128 -7.91 7.00 -5.40
CA LYS A 128 -8.09 7.40 -3.99
C LYS A 128 -6.75 7.50 -3.30
N GLN A 129 -6.57 8.58 -2.53
CA GLN A 129 -5.47 8.70 -1.59
C GLN A 129 -5.53 7.55 -0.57
N ARG A 130 -4.36 7.02 -0.25
CA ARG A 130 -4.19 5.92 0.70
C ARG A 130 -3.73 6.42 2.06
N LYS A 131 -2.96 5.63 2.79
CA LYS A 131 -2.47 5.98 4.12
C LYS A 131 -1.77 7.33 4.13
N GLY A 132 -2.07 8.16 5.13
CA GLY A 132 -1.43 9.46 5.32
C GLY A 132 0.07 9.39 5.61
N GLU A 133 0.74 10.50 5.50
CA GLU A 133 2.14 10.63 5.92
C GLU A 133 2.29 10.34 7.42
N TRP A 134 3.41 9.73 7.77
CA TRP A 134 3.93 9.66 9.12
C TRP A 134 5.26 10.44 9.16
N ASP A 135 5.35 11.45 10.01
CA ASP A 135 6.46 12.41 10.00
C ASP A 135 7.84 11.79 10.28
N HIS A 136 7.84 10.62 10.95
CA HIS A 136 9.05 9.87 11.30
C HIS A 136 9.33 8.69 10.36
N ALA A 137 8.46 8.44 9.38
CA ALA A 137 8.72 7.45 8.36
C ALA A 137 9.95 7.84 7.52
N ILE A 138 10.68 6.84 7.07
CA ILE A 138 11.88 7.03 6.26
C ILE A 138 11.47 7.48 4.85
N LYS A 139 11.86 8.69 4.46
CA LYS A 139 11.57 9.18 3.12
C LYS A 139 12.49 8.53 2.10
N LEU A 140 11.90 7.89 1.09
CA LEU A 140 12.62 7.32 -0.03
C LEU A 140 13.10 8.43 -0.99
N ASP A 141 14.37 8.39 -1.34
CA ASP A 141 15.00 9.39 -2.19
C ASP A 141 14.68 9.16 -3.67
N ILE A 142 13.84 10.01 -4.23
CA ILE A 142 13.51 10.00 -5.66
C ILE A 142 14.35 11.06 -6.35
N GLY A 143 15.15 10.65 -7.33
CA GLY A 143 16.01 11.56 -8.08
C GLY A 143 15.24 12.74 -8.69
N HIS A 144 15.81 13.94 -8.63
CA HIS A 144 15.20 15.16 -9.13
C HIS A 144 14.78 15.07 -10.61
N GLU A 145 15.52 14.32 -11.43
CA GLU A 145 15.19 14.10 -12.85
C GLU A 145 13.87 13.34 -13.02
N ILE A 146 13.59 12.36 -12.16
CA ILE A 146 12.35 11.61 -12.16
C ILE A 146 11.17 12.52 -11.82
N ILE A 147 11.34 13.35 -10.80
CA ILE A 147 10.32 14.32 -10.37
C ILE A 147 10.03 15.33 -11.49
N ALA A 148 11.07 15.86 -12.12
CA ALA A 148 10.96 16.84 -13.22
C ALA A 148 10.26 16.23 -14.45
N ASN A 149 10.54 14.99 -14.78
CA ASN A 149 9.97 14.28 -15.94
C ASN A 149 8.70 13.47 -15.60
N SER A 150 8.15 13.62 -14.41
CA SER A 150 7.07 12.77 -13.90
C SER A 150 5.84 12.73 -14.80
N GLN A 151 5.49 13.82 -15.52
CA GLN A 151 4.36 13.85 -16.44
C GLN A 151 4.58 12.97 -17.67
N VAL A 152 5.80 12.98 -18.23
CA VAL A 152 6.17 12.16 -19.40
C VAL A 152 6.21 10.69 -19.01
N LEU A 153 6.81 10.39 -17.86
CA LEU A 153 6.90 9.03 -17.33
C LEU A 153 5.51 8.46 -16.97
N ALA A 154 4.65 9.26 -16.36
CA ALA A 154 3.26 8.86 -16.08
C ALA A 154 2.46 8.61 -17.37
N SER A 155 2.66 9.41 -18.42
CA SER A 155 2.03 9.18 -19.73
C SER A 155 2.46 7.84 -20.32
N SER A 156 3.75 7.54 -20.30
CA SER A 156 4.29 6.27 -20.80
C SER A 156 3.76 5.08 -19.97
N SER A 157 3.75 5.22 -18.65
CA SER A 157 3.26 4.18 -17.74
C SER A 157 1.76 3.96 -17.84
N PHE A 158 0.98 5.03 -18.01
CA PHE A 158 -0.46 4.91 -18.28
C PHE A 158 -0.72 4.05 -19.52
N LYS A 159 0.02 4.32 -20.61
CA LYS A 159 -0.10 3.54 -21.86
C LYS A 159 0.24 2.07 -21.64
N LYS A 160 1.32 1.79 -20.92
CA LYS A 160 1.78 0.41 -20.64
C LYS A 160 0.80 -0.34 -19.73
N GLN A 161 0.26 0.33 -18.72
CA GLN A 161 -0.58 -0.28 -17.67
C GLN A 161 -2.09 -0.16 -17.96
N PHE A 162 -2.50 0.34 -19.13
CA PHE A 162 -3.90 0.65 -19.41
C PHE A 162 -4.85 -0.53 -19.18
N SER A 163 -4.49 -1.73 -19.66
CA SER A 163 -5.29 -2.94 -19.43
C SER A 163 -5.44 -3.27 -17.96
N ARG A 164 -4.35 -3.19 -17.18
CA ARG A 164 -4.37 -3.41 -15.73
C ARG A 164 -5.22 -2.36 -15.01
N ILE A 165 -5.15 -1.10 -15.43
CA ILE A 165 -5.93 0.00 -14.88
C ILE A 165 -7.43 -0.21 -15.12
N LEU A 166 -7.82 -0.71 -16.31
CA LEU A 166 -9.20 -1.09 -16.62
C LEU A 166 -9.67 -2.28 -15.79
N GLU A 167 -8.87 -3.34 -15.70
CA GLU A 167 -9.18 -4.54 -14.92
C GLU A 167 -9.39 -4.24 -13.43
N LYS A 168 -8.62 -3.30 -12.87
CA LYS A 168 -8.78 -2.82 -11.50
C LYS A 168 -9.96 -1.83 -11.32
N GLY A 169 -10.67 -1.48 -12.38
CA GLY A 169 -11.82 -0.59 -12.33
C GLY A 169 -11.48 0.87 -11.97
N TYR A 170 -10.23 1.29 -12.17
CA TYR A 170 -9.82 2.66 -11.85
C TYR A 170 -10.40 3.72 -12.80
N ILE A 171 -10.92 3.30 -13.95
CA ILE A 171 -11.59 4.16 -14.91
C ILE A 171 -13.08 3.78 -14.95
N THR A 172 -13.89 4.53 -14.23
CA THR A 172 -15.34 4.27 -14.17
C THR A 172 -16.01 4.36 -15.55
N GLY A 173 -16.95 3.44 -15.84
CA GLY A 173 -17.69 3.41 -17.10
C GLY A 173 -16.89 2.88 -18.30
N LEU A 174 -15.74 2.27 -18.07
CA LEU A 174 -14.93 1.55 -19.07
C LEU A 174 -14.69 0.10 -18.68
N ASN A 175 -15.54 -0.47 -17.86
CA ASN A 175 -15.46 -1.89 -17.52
C ASN A 175 -15.71 -2.69 -18.80
N GLY A 176 -14.73 -3.48 -19.21
CA GLY A 176 -14.90 -4.42 -20.30
C GLY A 176 -16.06 -5.36 -19.98
N GLN A 177 -17.15 -5.26 -20.72
CA GLN A 177 -18.19 -6.28 -20.68
C GLN A 177 -17.59 -7.56 -21.25
N ASP A 178 -17.86 -8.69 -20.61
CA ASP A 178 -17.44 -10.00 -21.10
C ASP A 178 -17.90 -10.17 -22.57
N GLY A 179 -16.92 -10.38 -23.46
CA GLY A 179 -17.16 -10.58 -24.88
C GLY A 179 -17.09 -9.35 -25.77
N ALA A 180 -17.05 -8.12 -25.27
CA ALA A 180 -16.79 -6.94 -26.07
C ALA A 180 -15.28 -6.73 -26.27
N ASP A 181 -14.86 -6.26 -27.43
CA ASP A 181 -13.47 -5.86 -27.68
C ASP A 181 -13.03 -4.84 -26.63
N ARG A 182 -11.97 -5.17 -25.88
CA ARG A 182 -11.47 -4.30 -24.81
C ARG A 182 -11.12 -2.90 -25.37
N PRO A 183 -11.44 -1.82 -24.63
CA PRO A 183 -11.05 -0.48 -25.00
C PRO A 183 -9.54 -0.38 -25.27
N ARG A 184 -9.16 0.30 -26.34
CA ARG A 184 -7.75 0.51 -26.71
C ARG A 184 -7.45 2.00 -26.78
N ILE A 185 -6.35 2.43 -26.18
CA ILE A 185 -5.89 3.82 -26.29
C ILE A 185 -5.61 4.13 -27.76
N TYR A 186 -6.24 5.20 -28.26
CA TYR A 186 -5.92 5.77 -29.55
C TYR A 186 -4.82 6.83 -29.41
N THR A 187 -5.02 7.81 -28.50
CA THR A 187 -4.01 8.83 -28.18
C THR A 187 -4.13 9.27 -26.72
N ILE A 188 -3.02 9.72 -26.15
CA ILE A 188 -2.99 10.43 -24.87
C ILE A 188 -2.87 11.90 -25.20
N ASP A 189 -3.93 12.67 -24.92
CA ASP A 189 -4.02 14.07 -25.30
C ASP A 189 -3.20 14.95 -24.35
N SER A 190 -3.25 14.67 -23.05
CA SER A 190 -2.41 15.34 -22.05
C SER A 190 -2.35 14.58 -20.73
N VAL A 191 -1.22 14.74 -20.01
CA VAL A 191 -1.05 14.30 -18.63
C VAL A 191 -0.55 15.49 -17.84
N LYS A 192 -1.31 15.95 -16.83
CA LYS A 192 -0.97 17.12 -16.02
C LYS A 192 -0.91 16.75 -14.55
N LYS A 193 0.20 17.07 -13.89
CA LYS A 193 0.31 16.94 -12.44
C LYS A 193 -0.66 17.90 -11.75
N ILE A 194 -1.44 17.39 -10.80
CA ILE A 194 -2.40 18.14 -9.99
C ILE A 194 -1.82 18.46 -8.62
N ASN A 195 -1.44 17.41 -7.88
CA ASN A 195 -0.86 17.54 -6.54
C ASN A 195 0.11 16.39 -6.24
N GLN A 196 0.77 16.50 -5.10
CA GLN A 196 1.55 15.41 -4.51
C GLN A 196 0.64 14.65 -3.55
N GLU A 197 0.75 13.33 -3.59
CA GLU A 197 0.01 12.42 -2.71
C GLU A 197 0.96 11.32 -2.26
N PRO A 198 1.84 11.59 -1.28
CA PRO A 198 2.82 10.62 -0.82
C PRO A 198 2.12 9.37 -0.30
N LEU A 199 2.76 8.24 -0.55
CA LEU A 199 2.29 6.91 -0.16
C LEU A 199 3.14 6.39 0.98
N ARG A 200 2.50 5.96 2.07
CA ARG A 200 3.17 5.23 3.14
C ARG A 200 3.18 3.74 2.84
N LEU A 201 4.37 3.15 2.92
CA LEU A 201 4.63 1.73 2.76
C LEU A 201 5.16 1.19 4.09
N THR A 202 4.61 0.08 4.57
CA THR A 202 5.07 -0.56 5.81
C THR A 202 5.85 -1.83 5.47
N ALA A 203 7.15 -1.84 5.75
CA ALA A 203 7.98 -3.03 5.64
C ALA A 203 8.03 -3.76 6.99
N LYS A 204 7.82 -5.07 6.97
CA LYS A 204 7.93 -5.94 8.14
C LYS A 204 9.08 -6.91 7.96
N PHE A 205 9.94 -6.96 8.96
CA PHE A 205 11.11 -7.83 8.99
C PHE A 205 10.86 -8.98 9.95
N TYR A 206 11.03 -10.20 9.46
CA TYR A 206 10.76 -11.43 10.19
C TYR A 206 12.04 -12.21 10.40
N LEU A 207 12.08 -12.98 11.48
CA LEU A 207 13.02 -14.08 11.64
C LEU A 207 12.30 -15.38 11.32
N GLY A 208 12.91 -16.18 10.44
CA GLY A 208 12.48 -17.55 10.21
C GLY A 208 12.75 -18.43 11.43
N GLY A 209 12.20 -19.67 11.43
CA GLY A 209 12.47 -20.64 12.49
C GLY A 209 13.94 -21.06 12.63
N ASP A 210 14.75 -20.75 11.63
CA ASP A 210 16.20 -20.93 11.57
C ASP A 210 16.99 -19.70 12.08
N GLY A 211 16.29 -18.65 12.52
CA GLY A 211 16.90 -17.40 12.96
C GLY A 211 17.42 -16.50 11.83
N VAL A 212 17.13 -16.83 10.57
CA VAL A 212 17.53 -16.02 9.41
C VAL A 212 16.51 -14.92 9.17
N PRO A 213 16.95 -13.65 8.98
CA PRO A 213 16.04 -12.56 8.65
C PRO A 213 15.35 -12.77 7.30
N ILE A 214 14.05 -12.60 7.28
CA ILE A 214 13.21 -12.63 6.07
C ILE A 214 12.48 -11.31 5.98
N GLU A 215 12.53 -10.66 4.83
CA GLU A 215 11.72 -9.50 4.54
C GLU A 215 10.40 -9.97 3.93
N LEU A 216 9.27 -9.62 4.57
CA LEU A 216 7.94 -9.82 4.01
C LEU A 216 7.32 -8.44 3.79
N ASN A 217 7.13 -8.10 2.54
CA ASN A 217 6.56 -6.83 2.14
C ASN A 217 5.07 -7.01 1.89
N ASP A 218 4.27 -6.20 2.56
CA ASP A 218 2.85 -6.04 2.26
C ASP A 218 2.66 -4.61 1.72
N PHE A 219 3.10 -4.40 0.49
CA PHE A 219 2.95 -3.10 -0.19
C PHE A 219 1.70 -3.07 -1.06
N GLU A 220 0.74 -3.94 -0.79
CA GLU A 220 -0.51 -4.10 -1.52
C GLU A 220 -0.26 -4.34 -3.04
N ASN A 221 -0.36 -3.27 -3.85
CA ASN A 221 -0.21 -3.37 -5.31
C ASN A 221 1.24 -3.18 -5.80
N LEU A 222 2.19 -2.99 -4.90
CA LEU A 222 3.60 -2.72 -5.20
C LEU A 222 4.53 -3.87 -4.79
N ASP A 223 3.98 -5.00 -4.33
CA ASP A 223 4.76 -6.16 -3.89
C ASP A 223 5.72 -6.68 -4.98
N ASP A 224 5.29 -6.60 -6.24
CA ASP A 224 6.10 -7.00 -7.40
C ASP A 224 6.93 -5.83 -8.01
N SER A 225 7.01 -4.68 -7.34
CA SER A 225 7.70 -3.51 -7.88
C SER A 225 9.18 -3.51 -7.51
N GLU A 226 10.01 -4.13 -8.34
CA GLU A 226 11.47 -4.15 -8.18
C GLU A 226 12.08 -2.74 -7.91
N PRO A 227 11.70 -1.65 -8.63
CA PRO A 227 12.24 -0.32 -8.33
C PRO A 227 11.91 0.18 -6.92
N VAL A 228 10.74 -0.16 -6.38
CA VAL A 228 10.36 0.25 -5.02
C VAL A 228 11.19 -0.52 -3.99
N HIS A 229 11.39 -1.82 -4.19
CA HIS A 229 12.25 -2.64 -3.33
C HIS A 229 13.70 -2.17 -3.35
N GLU A 230 14.24 -1.81 -4.50
CA GLU A 230 15.59 -1.23 -4.61
C GLU A 230 15.74 0.10 -3.86
N LEU A 231 14.72 0.97 -3.92
CA LEU A 231 14.72 2.23 -3.17
C LEU A 231 14.74 1.97 -1.66
N ILE A 232 13.94 1.03 -1.17
CA ILE A 232 13.90 0.65 0.25
C ILE A 232 15.25 0.06 0.67
N ALA A 233 15.78 -0.91 -0.07
CA ALA A 233 17.06 -1.54 0.23
C ALA A 233 18.22 -0.52 0.24
N THR A 234 18.22 0.41 -0.72
CA THR A 234 19.20 1.50 -0.79
C THR A 234 19.07 2.45 0.42
N SER A 235 17.85 2.78 0.83
CA SER A 235 17.59 3.61 2.00
C SER A 235 18.08 2.95 3.27
N LEU A 236 17.74 1.69 3.47
CA LEU A 236 18.18 0.90 4.62
C LEU A 236 19.70 0.76 4.69
N SER A 237 20.34 0.53 3.55
CA SER A 237 21.82 0.37 3.50
C SER A 237 22.57 1.66 3.87
N LYS A 238 22.00 2.83 3.54
CA LYS A 238 22.58 4.13 3.91
C LYS A 238 22.46 4.41 5.41
N LEU A 239 21.42 3.91 6.05
CA LEU A 239 21.09 4.17 7.45
C LEU A 239 21.61 3.07 8.40
N LYS A 240 22.14 1.96 7.86
CA LYS A 240 22.59 0.84 8.66
C LYS A 240 23.75 1.24 9.56
N ILE A 241 23.49 1.29 10.87
CA ILE A 241 24.52 1.36 11.89
C ILE A 241 24.96 -0.09 12.17
N PRO A 242 26.25 -0.41 12.17
CA PRO A 242 26.72 -1.73 12.56
C PRO A 242 26.23 -2.04 13.98
N SER A 243 25.48 -3.11 14.16
CA SER A 243 25.15 -3.57 15.51
C SER A 243 26.43 -4.05 16.20
N ASN A 244 26.69 -3.49 17.37
CA ASN A 244 27.80 -3.93 18.20
C ASN A 244 27.25 -4.92 19.23
N LEU A 245 27.47 -6.23 19.01
CA LEU A 245 27.03 -7.26 19.94
C LEU A 245 27.65 -7.10 21.34
N ASP A 246 28.88 -6.58 21.42
CA ASP A 246 29.56 -6.35 22.68
C ASP A 246 28.83 -5.29 23.54
N GLU A 247 28.28 -4.26 22.90
CA GLU A 247 27.47 -3.25 23.58
C GLU A 247 26.17 -3.84 24.13
N ILE A 248 25.53 -4.73 23.33
CA ILE A 248 24.31 -5.42 23.77
C ILE A 248 24.63 -6.33 24.98
N TYR A 249 25.72 -7.07 24.93
CA TYR A 249 26.17 -7.93 26.05
C TYR A 249 26.46 -7.11 27.33
N HIS A 250 27.13 -5.96 27.17
CA HIS A 250 27.42 -5.06 28.28
C HIS A 250 26.13 -4.53 28.94
N ALA A 251 25.18 -4.05 28.11
CA ALA A 251 23.88 -3.57 28.60
C ALA A 251 23.09 -4.68 29.33
N MET A 252 23.10 -5.92 28.81
CA MET A 252 22.44 -7.06 29.46
C MET A 252 23.11 -7.41 30.82
N ASP A 253 24.44 -7.30 30.89
CA ASP A 253 25.19 -7.52 32.16
C ASP A 253 24.82 -6.45 33.20
N GLU A 254 24.76 -5.19 32.82
CA GLU A 254 24.31 -4.09 33.69
C GLU A 254 22.89 -4.28 34.20
N LEU A 255 22.00 -4.86 33.39
CA LEU A 255 20.63 -5.20 33.77
C LEU A 255 20.52 -6.53 34.56
N ASN A 256 21.65 -7.20 34.88
CA ASN A 256 21.70 -8.54 35.47
C ASN A 256 20.95 -9.61 34.66
N ASP A 257 20.80 -9.41 33.33
CA ASP A 257 20.21 -10.38 32.43
C ASP A 257 21.26 -11.37 31.91
N SER A 258 21.50 -12.42 32.67
CA SER A 258 22.44 -13.48 32.29
C SER A 258 21.86 -14.47 31.26
N TRP A 259 20.62 -14.32 30.85
CA TRP A 259 19.92 -15.28 30.01
C TRP A 259 19.84 -14.83 28.54
N THR A 260 19.48 -13.59 28.26
CA THR A 260 19.34 -13.05 26.90
C THR A 260 20.64 -13.22 26.07
N PRO A 261 21.85 -12.99 26.62
CA PRO A 261 23.08 -13.22 25.87
C PRO A 261 23.26 -14.66 25.33
N LYS A 262 22.64 -15.64 26.00
CA LYS A 262 22.71 -17.06 25.59
C LYS A 262 21.86 -17.38 24.35
N LEU A 263 20.98 -16.47 23.95
CA LEU A 263 20.17 -16.62 22.73
C LEU A 263 20.95 -16.29 21.46
N PHE A 264 22.06 -15.58 21.58
CA PHE A 264 22.87 -15.16 20.45
C PHE A 264 23.93 -16.19 20.11
N ASN A 265 23.96 -16.61 18.87
CA ASN A 265 25.10 -17.31 18.27
C ASN A 265 25.89 -16.30 17.41
N GLU A 266 27.06 -16.67 16.92
CA GLU A 266 27.93 -15.78 16.13
C GLU A 266 27.21 -15.13 14.91
N THR A 267 26.18 -15.76 14.37
CA THR A 267 25.51 -15.33 13.13
C THR A 267 23.97 -15.33 13.21
N SER A 268 23.40 -15.78 14.32
CA SER A 268 21.95 -15.98 14.43
C SER A 268 21.44 -15.86 15.87
N ILE A 269 20.13 -15.77 16.01
CA ILE A 269 19.43 -15.77 17.31
C ILE A 269 18.65 -17.08 17.42
N ASP A 270 18.72 -17.73 18.59
CA ASP A 270 17.90 -18.90 18.90
C ASP A 270 16.44 -18.47 19.17
N VAL A 271 15.65 -18.36 18.09
CA VAL A 271 14.25 -17.95 18.11
C VAL A 271 13.38 -18.94 18.89
N ILE A 272 13.74 -20.24 18.85
CA ILE A 272 12.99 -21.28 19.57
C ILE A 272 13.16 -21.12 21.08
N ALA A 273 14.39 -20.93 21.53
CA ALA A 273 14.66 -20.69 22.94
C ALA A 273 14.01 -19.39 23.43
N LEU A 274 14.03 -18.34 22.61
CA LEU A 274 13.33 -17.08 22.89
C LEU A 274 11.82 -17.29 23.06
N ASP A 275 11.16 -17.98 22.12
CA ASP A 275 9.72 -18.25 22.20
C ASP A 275 9.33 -19.12 23.39
N ILE A 276 10.15 -20.11 23.73
CA ILE A 276 9.98 -20.94 24.94
C ILE A 276 10.07 -20.06 26.19
N LYS A 277 11.08 -19.20 26.30
CA LYS A 277 11.27 -18.33 27.47
C LYS A 277 10.11 -17.34 27.61
N ARG A 278 9.66 -16.75 26.53
CA ARG A 278 8.50 -15.84 26.50
C ARG A 278 7.24 -16.54 27.00
N LYS A 279 7.01 -17.78 26.60
CA LYS A 279 5.87 -18.57 27.07
C LYS A 279 5.95 -18.94 28.54
N LEU A 280 7.16 -19.27 29.03
CA LEU A 280 7.38 -19.57 30.41
C LEU A 280 7.21 -18.33 31.31
N SER A 281 7.72 -17.16 30.87
CA SER A 281 7.55 -15.91 31.61
C SER A 281 6.10 -15.44 31.74
N MET A 282 5.21 -15.90 30.88
CA MET A 282 3.77 -15.68 31.05
C MET A 282 3.13 -16.47 32.21
N HIS A 283 3.81 -17.44 32.77
CA HIS A 283 3.30 -18.35 33.80
C HIS A 283 4.05 -18.32 35.14
N GLU A 284 5.20 -17.64 35.17
CA GLU A 284 6.06 -17.57 36.36
C GLU A 284 6.19 -16.11 36.84
N ASP A 285 6.50 -15.91 38.14
CA ASP A 285 6.94 -14.61 38.69
C ASP A 285 8.36 -14.31 38.16
N VAL A 286 8.47 -13.88 36.92
CA VAL A 286 9.76 -13.58 36.29
C VAL A 286 10.00 -12.08 36.31
N SER A 287 11.15 -11.68 36.85
CA SER A 287 11.55 -10.28 36.95
C SER A 287 11.97 -9.65 35.63
N VAL A 288 12.35 -10.45 34.60
CA VAL A 288 12.83 -9.98 33.32
C VAL A 288 12.22 -10.80 32.16
N VAL A 289 11.64 -10.10 31.18
CA VAL A 289 11.07 -10.70 29.95
C VAL A 289 11.85 -10.17 28.75
N PRO A 290 12.70 -10.99 28.12
CA PRO A 290 13.42 -10.57 26.92
C PRO A 290 12.47 -10.48 25.73
N LEU A 291 12.59 -9.38 24.99
CA LEU A 291 11.89 -9.13 23.75
C LEU A 291 12.90 -8.87 22.63
N LEU A 292 12.56 -9.27 21.42
CA LEU A 292 13.35 -8.97 20.24
C LEU A 292 12.64 -7.94 19.40
N GLY A 293 13.36 -6.89 18.99
CA GLY A 293 12.81 -5.78 18.22
C GLY A 293 12.02 -4.79 19.08
N GLN A 294 11.37 -3.87 18.43
CA GLN A 294 10.71 -2.71 19.04
C GLN A 294 9.57 -3.12 19.98
N ALA A 295 9.51 -2.53 21.16
CA ALA A 295 8.46 -2.78 22.15
C ALA A 295 7.05 -2.45 21.62
N TYR A 296 6.93 -1.44 20.76
CA TYR A 296 5.66 -1.05 20.14
C TYR A 296 5.26 -1.91 18.92
N SER A 297 6.09 -2.88 18.47
CA SER A 297 5.67 -3.83 17.45
C SER A 297 4.43 -4.61 17.93
N GLN A 298 3.58 -5.05 17.00
CA GLN A 298 2.32 -5.68 17.36
C GLN A 298 2.51 -6.84 18.35
N GLN A 299 3.42 -7.75 18.03
CA GLN A 299 3.65 -8.96 18.84
C GLN A 299 4.23 -8.64 20.23
N ASN A 300 5.19 -7.71 20.29
CA ASN A 300 5.81 -7.34 21.56
C ASN A 300 4.83 -6.59 22.45
N TRP A 301 4.09 -5.64 21.87
CA TRP A 301 3.14 -4.86 22.64
C TRP A 301 1.99 -5.71 23.20
N GLU A 302 1.47 -6.67 22.45
CA GLU A 302 0.45 -7.60 22.94
C GLU A 302 0.91 -8.36 24.19
N LEU A 303 2.19 -8.75 24.25
CA LEU A 303 2.78 -9.39 25.43
C LEU A 303 2.93 -8.41 26.58
N ILE A 304 3.61 -7.27 26.34
CA ILE A 304 3.84 -6.23 27.36
C ILE A 304 2.50 -5.80 27.98
N HIS A 305 1.52 -5.46 27.12
CA HIS A 305 0.22 -5.00 27.59
C HIS A 305 -0.53 -6.06 28.40
N THR A 306 -0.44 -7.34 27.97
CA THR A 306 -1.03 -8.46 28.72
C THR A 306 -0.42 -8.59 30.10
N ASP A 307 0.89 -8.46 30.22
CA ASP A 307 1.60 -8.56 31.50
C ASP A 307 1.34 -7.33 32.37
N LEU A 308 1.33 -6.14 31.81
CA LEU A 308 0.96 -4.92 32.52
C LEU A 308 -0.46 -5.01 33.11
N ILE A 309 -1.45 -5.46 32.35
CA ILE A 309 -2.83 -5.65 32.83
C ILE A 309 -2.89 -6.65 34.00
N LYS A 310 -2.06 -7.69 34.00
CA LYS A 310 -2.04 -8.70 35.07
C LYS A 310 -1.30 -8.20 36.31
N ILE A 311 -0.12 -7.60 36.11
CA ILE A 311 0.80 -7.27 37.19
C ILE A 311 0.39 -5.99 37.92
N LEU A 312 0.10 -4.89 37.21
CA LEU A 312 -0.14 -3.60 37.84
C LEU A 312 -1.28 -3.60 38.87
N PRO A 313 -2.43 -4.26 38.65
CA PRO A 313 -3.49 -4.32 39.66
C PRO A 313 -3.13 -5.18 40.87
N THR A 314 -2.14 -6.06 40.76
CA THR A 314 -1.75 -6.97 41.87
C THR A 314 -0.67 -6.38 42.77
N ILE A 315 -0.04 -5.29 42.37
CA ILE A 315 0.99 -4.61 43.13
C ILE A 315 0.39 -4.10 44.45
N LYS A 316 0.87 -4.66 45.53
CA LYS A 316 0.56 -4.22 46.88
C LYS A 316 1.84 -3.75 47.53
N ASN A 317 2.01 -2.46 47.60
CA ASN A 317 3.20 -1.90 48.22
C ASN A 317 3.20 -2.18 49.73
N SER A 318 4.27 -2.79 50.22
CA SER A 318 4.59 -2.91 51.63
C SER A 318 5.19 -1.61 52.22
N THR A 319 5.60 -0.69 51.34
CA THR A 319 6.15 0.63 51.62
C THR A 319 5.18 1.72 51.18
N ASN A 320 5.23 2.89 51.83
CA ASN A 320 4.40 4.05 51.43
C ASN A 320 4.88 4.76 50.15
N GLU A 321 5.90 4.24 49.52
CA GLU A 321 6.46 4.81 48.30
C GLU A 321 5.78 4.19 47.08
N LYS A 322 5.48 5.01 46.07
CA LYS A 322 4.93 4.55 44.79
C LYS A 322 6.06 4.03 43.91
N LEU A 323 5.76 3.01 43.13
CA LEU A 323 6.68 2.53 42.10
C LEU A 323 6.72 3.46 40.92
N ASP A 324 7.86 3.54 40.29
CA ASP A 324 8.04 4.23 38.99
C ASP A 324 7.79 3.26 37.84
N MET A 325 7.31 3.81 36.73
CA MET A 325 7.11 3.09 35.47
C MET A 325 7.76 3.86 34.33
N LEU A 326 8.79 3.28 33.77
CA LEU A 326 9.68 3.95 32.83
C LEU A 326 9.70 3.20 31.51
N TRP A 327 9.75 3.94 30.39
CA TRP A 327 10.09 3.42 29.07
C TRP A 327 11.30 4.16 28.54
N ILE A 328 12.42 3.47 28.43
CA ILE A 328 13.69 4.02 27.95
C ILE A 328 13.88 3.55 26.52
N ALA A 329 13.86 4.48 25.58
CA ALA A 329 14.02 4.23 24.18
C ALA A 329 15.47 3.99 23.78
N PRO A 330 15.75 3.13 22.79
CA PRO A 330 17.09 2.94 22.24
C PRO A 330 17.51 4.11 21.33
N SER A 331 18.79 4.21 21.06
CA SER A 331 19.34 5.16 20.06
C SER A 331 19.33 4.59 18.64
N ASP A 332 18.42 3.68 18.33
CA ASP A 332 18.31 3.06 17.01
C ASP A 332 17.67 4.01 15.99
N THR A 333 18.29 4.14 14.82
CA THR A 333 17.80 5.01 13.72
C THR A 333 16.44 4.60 13.18
N PHE A 334 16.06 3.33 13.32
CA PHE A 334 14.77 2.80 12.85
C PHE A 334 13.71 2.77 13.93
N TRP A 335 14.06 3.08 15.17
CA TRP A 335 13.11 3.21 16.25
C TRP A 335 12.20 4.42 15.97
N GLU A 336 10.93 4.36 16.33
CA GLU A 336 9.90 5.35 15.99
C GLU A 336 9.51 5.45 14.49
N ALA A 337 10.15 4.73 13.59
CA ALA A 337 9.84 4.79 12.16
C ALA A 337 8.50 4.13 11.74
N SER A 338 7.70 3.69 12.70
CA SER A 338 6.36 3.13 12.48
C SER A 338 5.27 4.02 13.07
N ASP A 339 4.13 4.14 12.37
CA ASP A 339 2.95 4.87 12.86
C ASP A 339 2.27 4.23 14.08
N ARG A 340 2.73 3.04 14.46
CA ARG A 340 2.30 2.38 15.71
C ARG A 340 2.87 3.06 16.93
N PHE A 341 4.07 3.64 16.81
CA PHE A 341 4.77 4.26 17.93
C PHE A 341 3.91 5.27 18.70
N PRO A 342 3.32 6.32 18.09
CA PRO A 342 2.52 7.31 18.82
C PRO A 342 1.28 6.71 19.51
N VAL A 343 0.66 5.72 18.87
CA VAL A 343 -0.52 5.05 19.44
C VAL A 343 -0.14 4.25 20.70
N ILE A 344 0.92 3.46 20.59
CA ILE A 344 1.35 2.59 21.67
C ILE A 344 1.97 3.39 22.81
N SER A 345 2.76 4.42 22.52
CA SER A 345 3.32 5.31 23.55
C SER A 345 2.22 6.01 24.33
N GLY A 346 1.15 6.47 23.66
CA GLY A 346 -0.01 7.04 24.33
C GLY A 346 -0.71 6.03 25.26
N ILE A 347 -0.86 4.77 24.83
CA ILE A 347 -1.44 3.71 25.66
C ILE A 347 -0.55 3.44 26.89
N PHE A 348 0.77 3.39 26.71
CA PHE A 348 1.71 3.20 27.82
C PHE A 348 1.61 4.32 28.84
N LEU A 349 1.67 5.57 28.41
CA LEU A 349 1.62 6.75 29.28
C LEU A 349 0.29 6.87 30.05
N ASP A 350 -0.80 6.33 29.48
CA ASP A 350 -2.12 6.34 30.11
C ASP A 350 -2.48 5.06 30.87
N CYS A 351 -1.64 4.02 30.84
CA CYS A 351 -2.01 2.70 31.35
C CYS A 351 -2.29 2.70 32.86
N VAL A 352 -1.53 3.44 33.67
CA VAL A 352 -1.71 3.52 35.14
C VAL A 352 -3.08 4.15 35.47
N ARG A 353 -3.50 5.16 34.71
CA ARG A 353 -4.81 5.79 34.86
C ARG A 353 -5.93 4.83 34.42
N THR A 354 -5.76 4.19 33.29
CA THR A 354 -6.73 3.26 32.74
C THR A 354 -6.95 2.05 33.64
N LEU A 355 -5.88 1.50 34.23
CA LEU A 355 -5.93 0.37 35.15
C LEU A 355 -6.23 0.78 36.63
N LYS A 356 -6.41 2.09 36.89
CA LYS A 356 -6.72 2.64 38.23
C LYS A 356 -5.70 2.31 39.30
N CYS A 357 -4.41 2.31 38.91
CA CYS A 357 -3.30 1.97 39.83
C CYS A 357 -2.55 3.20 40.38
N GLN A 358 -3.09 4.43 40.22
CA GLN A 358 -2.42 5.70 40.64
C GLN A 358 -2.08 5.79 42.13
N GLN A 359 -2.68 4.97 42.96
CA GLN A 359 -2.37 4.91 44.37
C GLN A 359 -1.05 4.19 44.67
N PHE A 360 -0.57 3.34 43.78
CA PHE A 360 0.62 2.50 43.96
C PHE A 360 1.75 2.82 42.98
N ILE A 361 1.42 3.44 41.85
CA ILE A 361 2.36 3.69 40.76
C ILE A 361 2.28 5.17 40.36
N ASN A 362 3.43 5.76 40.12
CA ASN A 362 3.56 7.12 39.59
C ASN A 362 3.06 7.19 38.12
N THR A 363 2.90 8.38 37.59
CA THR A 363 2.62 8.58 36.17
C THR A 363 3.76 7.96 35.36
N PRO A 364 3.46 7.13 34.33
CA PRO A 364 4.50 6.56 33.49
C PRO A 364 5.31 7.63 32.78
N VAL A 365 6.60 7.42 32.66
CA VAL A 365 7.55 8.34 32.03
C VAL A 365 8.25 7.67 30.88
N MET A 366 8.44 8.39 29.77
CA MET A 366 9.19 7.94 28.62
C MET A 366 10.46 8.78 28.45
N TYR A 367 11.57 8.08 28.23
CA TYR A 367 12.87 8.72 27.96
C TYR A 367 13.28 8.45 26.51
N LEU A 368 13.52 9.54 25.78
CA LEU A 368 13.97 9.49 24.37
C LEU A 368 15.44 9.90 24.28
N PRO A 369 16.25 9.27 23.42
CA PRO A 369 17.65 9.59 23.27
C PRO A 369 17.82 11.00 22.68
N VAL A 370 18.75 11.74 23.26
CA VAL A 370 19.14 13.08 22.79
C VAL A 370 20.65 13.14 22.61
N SER A 371 21.12 13.83 21.58
CA SER A 371 22.55 13.97 21.29
C SER A 371 23.29 14.90 22.24
N ASN A 372 22.60 15.85 22.86
CA ASN A 372 23.13 16.77 23.89
C ASN A 372 21.98 17.42 24.66
N GLU A 373 22.30 18.10 25.76
CA GLU A 373 21.32 18.75 26.67
C GLU A 373 20.46 19.82 25.98
N SER A 374 20.93 20.40 24.90
CA SER A 374 20.20 21.43 24.14
C SER A 374 19.40 20.83 22.96
N ASP A 375 19.47 19.53 22.72
CA ASP A 375 18.73 18.88 21.66
C ASP A 375 17.24 18.80 22.00
N THR A 376 16.46 19.58 21.27
CA THR A 376 14.99 19.59 21.36
C THR A 376 14.32 18.96 20.17
N SER A 377 15.07 18.27 19.31
CA SER A 377 14.54 17.64 18.09
C SER A 377 13.48 16.58 18.40
N TRP A 378 13.69 15.81 19.47
CA TRP A 378 12.75 14.84 20.01
C TRP A 378 11.38 15.43 20.36
N ALA A 379 11.34 16.65 20.93
CA ALA A 379 10.07 17.28 21.31
C ALA A 379 9.18 17.59 20.10
N LYS A 380 9.76 17.85 18.93
CA LYS A 380 9.02 18.02 17.69
C LYS A 380 8.46 16.70 17.18
N LYS A 381 9.20 15.63 17.39
CA LYS A 381 8.84 14.29 16.94
C LYS A 381 7.62 13.74 17.68
N ILE A 382 7.44 14.12 18.93
CA ILE A 382 6.40 13.60 19.82
C ILE A 382 5.36 14.65 20.22
N SER A 383 5.33 15.78 19.52
CA SER A 383 4.41 16.89 19.84
C SER A 383 2.93 16.51 19.92
N ASN A 384 2.57 15.37 19.34
CA ASN A 384 1.21 14.84 19.34
C ASN A 384 0.95 13.77 20.42
N ILE A 385 1.96 13.45 21.23
CA ILE A 385 1.84 12.46 22.31
C ILE A 385 1.71 13.21 23.65
N GLU A 386 0.59 13.03 24.34
CA GLU A 386 0.37 13.59 25.67
C GLU A 386 0.98 12.66 26.72
N GLY A 387 1.81 13.19 27.61
CA GLY A 387 2.38 12.45 28.74
C GLY A 387 3.72 13.01 29.22
N ASP A 388 4.31 12.36 30.22
CA ASP A 388 5.62 12.69 30.78
C ASP A 388 6.73 12.08 29.90
N ILE A 389 7.35 12.92 29.06
CA ILE A 389 8.38 12.53 28.12
C ILE A 389 9.60 13.44 28.32
N HIS A 390 10.76 12.82 28.44
CA HIS A 390 12.02 13.51 28.72
C HIS A 390 13.11 13.09 27.72
N GLY A 391 14.08 13.99 27.52
CA GLY A 391 15.30 13.66 26.79
C GLY A 391 16.30 12.94 27.72
N LEU A 392 16.95 11.90 27.20
CA LEU A 392 18.03 11.17 27.85
C LEU A 392 19.28 11.25 26.98
N LEU A 393 20.42 11.60 27.57
CA LEU A 393 21.68 11.69 26.83
C LEU A 393 22.03 10.33 26.20
N GLU A 394 22.44 10.39 24.96
CA GLU A 394 22.91 9.23 24.19
C GLU A 394 24.09 8.58 24.92
N GLY A 395 24.07 7.23 25.04
CA GLY A 395 25.09 6.47 25.75
C GLY A 395 24.81 6.21 27.23
N PHE A 396 23.69 6.66 27.77
CA PHE A 396 23.27 6.27 29.13
C PHE A 396 22.94 4.78 29.22
N LEU A 397 22.34 4.24 28.14
CA LEU A 397 22.23 2.82 27.87
C LEU A 397 22.62 2.63 26.42
N ASN A 398 23.58 1.77 26.17
CA ASN A 398 24.10 1.55 24.82
C ASN A 398 23.00 1.30 23.79
N GLY A 399 23.04 2.05 22.71
CA GLY A 399 22.12 2.38 21.67
C GLY A 399 21.09 1.40 21.18
N ASN A 400 21.27 0.09 21.38
CA ASN A 400 20.42 -0.96 20.79
C ASN A 400 19.45 -1.62 21.77
N VAL A 401 19.38 -1.15 23.02
CA VAL A 401 18.55 -1.76 24.06
C VAL A 401 17.38 -0.86 24.41
N GLU A 402 16.18 -1.39 24.29
CA GLU A 402 14.93 -0.76 24.71
C GLU A 402 14.44 -1.39 26.00
N ILE A 403 14.08 -0.58 26.98
CA ILE A 403 13.71 -1.07 28.32
C ILE A 403 12.37 -0.51 28.74
N ILE A 404 11.49 -1.38 29.23
CA ILE A 404 10.30 -1.00 30.01
C ILE A 404 10.49 -1.55 31.42
N LEU A 405 10.49 -0.66 32.40
CA LEU A 405 10.78 -0.97 33.80
C LEU A 405 9.60 -0.57 34.68
N VAL A 406 9.32 -1.38 35.71
CA VAL A 406 8.42 -1.06 36.80
C VAL A 406 9.20 -1.31 38.09
N GLU A 407 9.61 -0.29 38.81
CA GLU A 407 10.53 -0.33 39.94
C GLU A 407 9.99 0.38 41.19
#